data_41f478110b589d18e9c6b1816479f38b
#
_entry.id   41f478110b589d18e9c6b1816479f38b
#
_cell.length_a   1.000
_cell.length_b   1.000
_cell.length_c   1.000
_cell.angle_alpha   90.00
_cell.angle_beta   90.00
_cell.angle_gamma   90.00
#
_symmetry.space_group_name_H-M   'P 1'
#
loop_
_entity.id
_entity.type
_entity.pdbx_description
1 polymer ?
#
loop_
_entity_poly.entity_id
_entity_poly.type
_entity_poly.pdbx_seq_one_letter_code
_entity_poly.pdbx_strand_id
1 'polypeptide(L)'
;MNIGILGAGKIASVMADTINRMTDVELYAVGSRTLEKANAFAREFDIDKAYGSYEELVSDDAIDLIYIATPHSHHYEHMKLCIEHGRNVLCEKAFTYNAAQAEEIADLAAKKNVYVAEAIWTRYMPSRQMINEILEFGVIGDVRTMTCNLSYPISNIERLTNPELAGGALLDVGVYGLNFIVMHMGKDISDIESSVMMHETGVDGQESITVKYRDGRMAVTTHSMYGRSDRKGIFYGEKGYMIVQNINNPQWIDVFDCEDRLIRHVDVPKQISGYEYEVMESLDMIRQGQFQSKSMPLSESIYMMKLMDDIRKGWNKK
;
A
#
# COMPACT_ATOMS: atom_id res chain seq x y z
N MET A 1 -7.16 16.71 -14.93
CA MET A 1 -6.37 15.58 -15.44
C MET A 1 -7.26 14.35 -15.45
N ASN A 2 -7.11 13.53 -16.50
CA ASN A 2 -7.98 12.39 -16.79
C ASN A 2 -7.38 11.10 -16.23
N ILE A 3 -8.12 10.42 -15.37
CA ILE A 3 -7.70 9.14 -14.79
C ILE A 3 -8.45 7.99 -15.47
N GLY A 4 -7.70 6.97 -15.90
CA GLY A 4 -8.25 5.69 -16.33
C GLY A 4 -8.09 4.64 -15.24
N ILE A 5 -9.10 3.80 -15.02
CA ILE A 5 -9.00 2.66 -14.10
C ILE A 5 -8.85 1.37 -14.92
N LEU A 6 -7.77 0.63 -14.66
CA LEU A 6 -7.50 -0.68 -15.24
C LEU A 6 -7.96 -1.76 -14.27
N GLY A 7 -9.11 -2.37 -14.56
CA GLY A 7 -9.82 -3.32 -13.70
C GLY A 7 -11.08 -2.72 -13.09
N ALA A 8 -12.13 -3.54 -12.94
CA ALA A 8 -13.44 -3.14 -12.41
C ALA A 8 -13.83 -4.02 -11.21
N GLY A 9 -12.94 -4.05 -10.21
CA GLY A 9 -13.12 -4.79 -8.95
C GLY A 9 -13.49 -3.89 -7.78
N LYS A 10 -13.54 -4.48 -6.56
CA LYS A 10 -13.93 -3.77 -5.34
C LYS A 10 -13.05 -2.53 -5.05
N ILE A 11 -11.73 -2.65 -5.19
CA ILE A 11 -10.84 -1.50 -4.94
C ILE A 11 -10.98 -0.43 -6.03
N ALA A 12 -11.26 -0.83 -7.27
CA ALA A 12 -11.60 0.10 -8.34
C ALA A 12 -12.84 0.93 -7.99
N SER A 13 -13.88 0.32 -7.39
CA SER A 13 -15.09 1.04 -6.94
C SER A 13 -14.77 2.05 -5.84
N VAL A 14 -13.90 1.70 -4.89
CA VAL A 14 -13.47 2.63 -3.83
C VAL A 14 -12.70 3.82 -4.41
N MET A 15 -11.77 3.56 -5.35
CA MET A 15 -11.02 4.61 -6.03
C MET A 15 -11.93 5.49 -6.89
N ALA A 16 -12.89 4.90 -7.61
CA ALA A 16 -13.86 5.63 -8.42
C ALA A 16 -14.71 6.60 -7.56
N ASP A 17 -15.25 6.13 -6.42
CA ASP A 17 -15.97 7.00 -5.47
C ASP A 17 -15.07 8.12 -4.93
N THR A 18 -13.80 7.80 -4.66
CA THR A 18 -12.83 8.78 -4.17
C THR A 18 -12.58 9.87 -5.20
N ILE A 19 -12.27 9.49 -6.45
CA ILE A 19 -11.97 10.44 -7.54
C ILE A 19 -13.19 11.31 -7.83
N ASN A 20 -14.41 10.76 -7.86
CA ASN A 20 -15.63 11.51 -8.11
C ASN A 20 -15.94 12.56 -7.03
N ARG A 21 -15.30 12.47 -5.86
CA ARG A 21 -15.41 13.45 -4.76
C ARG A 21 -14.24 14.42 -4.69
N MET A 22 -13.22 14.24 -5.55
CA MET A 22 -12.07 15.15 -5.67
C MET A 22 -12.42 16.33 -6.61
N THR A 23 -11.69 17.42 -6.48
CA THR A 23 -11.74 18.56 -7.39
C THR A 23 -10.56 18.51 -8.36
N ASP A 24 -10.72 19.10 -9.56
CA ASP A 24 -9.67 19.21 -10.60
C ASP A 24 -9.14 17.87 -11.16
N VAL A 25 -9.89 16.79 -10.98
CA VAL A 25 -9.60 15.45 -11.46
C VAL A 25 -10.85 14.87 -12.09
N GLU A 26 -10.70 14.16 -13.19
CA GLU A 26 -11.80 13.51 -13.91
C GLU A 26 -11.58 12.00 -13.94
N LEU A 27 -12.58 11.24 -13.50
CA LEU A 27 -12.65 9.80 -13.71
C LEU A 27 -13.15 9.56 -15.13
N TYR A 28 -12.21 9.50 -16.08
CA TYR A 28 -12.48 9.59 -17.50
C TYR A 28 -12.77 8.23 -18.16
N ALA A 29 -12.07 7.18 -17.75
CA ALA A 29 -12.16 5.90 -18.44
C ALA A 29 -12.05 4.70 -17.49
N VAL A 30 -12.64 3.57 -17.90
CA VAL A 30 -12.43 2.27 -17.25
C VAL A 30 -12.19 1.18 -18.30
N GLY A 31 -11.19 0.32 -18.06
CA GLY A 31 -10.93 -0.89 -18.83
C GLY A 31 -11.21 -2.16 -18.04
N SER A 32 -11.84 -3.13 -18.68
CA SER A 32 -12.07 -4.45 -18.10
C SER A 32 -11.89 -5.54 -19.16
N ARG A 33 -11.74 -6.80 -18.74
CA ARG A 33 -11.62 -7.98 -19.63
C ARG A 33 -12.83 -8.21 -20.55
N THR A 34 -13.94 -7.56 -20.27
CA THR A 34 -15.12 -7.59 -21.14
C THR A 34 -15.77 -6.20 -21.16
N LEU A 35 -16.25 -5.79 -22.33
CA LEU A 35 -16.92 -4.50 -22.51
C LEU A 35 -18.21 -4.40 -21.67
N GLU A 36 -18.90 -5.52 -21.47
CA GLU A 36 -20.11 -5.57 -20.63
C GLU A 36 -19.78 -5.13 -19.18
N LYS A 37 -18.72 -5.68 -18.59
CA LYS A 37 -18.28 -5.33 -17.24
C LYS A 37 -17.79 -3.89 -17.16
N ALA A 38 -17.04 -3.43 -18.16
CA ALA A 38 -16.59 -2.04 -18.23
C ALA A 38 -17.78 -1.07 -18.32
N ASN A 39 -18.77 -1.36 -19.17
CA ASN A 39 -19.99 -0.54 -19.29
C ASN A 39 -20.84 -0.53 -18.02
N ALA A 40 -20.93 -1.66 -17.30
CA ALA A 40 -21.65 -1.72 -16.03
C ALA A 40 -20.98 -0.82 -14.98
N PHE A 41 -19.66 -0.90 -14.86
CA PHE A 41 -18.88 -0.06 -13.96
C PHE A 41 -18.94 1.43 -14.35
N ALA A 42 -18.83 1.74 -15.65
CA ALA A 42 -18.93 3.10 -16.15
C ALA A 42 -20.27 3.76 -15.82
N ARG A 43 -21.39 3.03 -15.95
CA ARG A 43 -22.72 3.53 -15.55
C ARG A 43 -22.86 3.75 -14.06
N GLU A 44 -22.24 2.90 -13.24
CA GLU A 44 -22.29 3.00 -11.77
C GLU A 44 -21.58 4.26 -11.26
N PHE A 45 -20.45 4.62 -11.89
CA PHE A 45 -19.58 5.71 -11.44
C PHE A 45 -19.57 6.94 -12.35
N ASP A 46 -20.49 7.02 -13.32
CA ASP A 46 -20.62 8.14 -14.29
C ASP A 46 -19.32 8.41 -15.06
N ILE A 47 -18.77 7.35 -15.67
CA ILE A 47 -17.53 7.39 -16.44
C ILE A 47 -17.84 7.49 -17.93
N ASP A 48 -17.22 8.44 -18.62
CA ASP A 48 -17.50 8.72 -20.02
C ASP A 48 -17.14 7.56 -20.96
N LYS A 49 -16.01 6.87 -20.70
CA LYS A 49 -15.48 5.84 -21.59
C LYS A 49 -15.30 4.48 -20.91
N ALA A 50 -15.73 3.45 -21.60
CA ALA A 50 -15.56 2.06 -21.18
C ALA A 50 -14.89 1.25 -22.31
N TYR A 51 -13.83 0.51 -21.94
CA TYR A 51 -13.05 -0.32 -22.84
C TYR A 51 -13.18 -1.80 -22.51
N GLY A 52 -13.32 -2.63 -23.56
CA GLY A 52 -13.48 -4.09 -23.44
C GLY A 52 -12.18 -4.86 -23.29
N SER A 53 -11.05 -4.18 -23.43
CA SER A 53 -9.72 -4.72 -23.20
C SER A 53 -8.82 -3.68 -22.51
N TYR A 54 -7.70 -4.14 -21.94
CA TYR A 54 -6.72 -3.24 -21.33
C TYR A 54 -5.88 -2.53 -22.40
N GLU A 55 -5.66 -3.18 -23.54
CA GLU A 55 -4.97 -2.63 -24.71
C GLU A 55 -5.72 -1.41 -25.29
N GLU A 56 -7.06 -1.47 -25.37
CA GLU A 56 -7.87 -0.33 -25.79
C GLU A 56 -7.75 0.83 -24.79
N LEU A 57 -7.81 0.55 -23.49
CA LEU A 57 -7.68 1.57 -22.44
C LEU A 57 -6.33 2.29 -22.54
N VAL A 58 -5.20 1.54 -22.60
CA VAL A 58 -3.86 2.15 -22.62
C VAL A 58 -3.55 2.86 -23.93
N SER A 59 -4.32 2.61 -24.97
CA SER A 59 -4.19 3.28 -26.28
C SER A 59 -4.89 4.65 -26.35
N ASP A 60 -5.69 5.02 -25.33
CA ASP A 60 -6.35 6.32 -25.32
C ASP A 60 -5.41 7.42 -24.79
N ASP A 61 -4.95 8.27 -25.72
CA ASP A 61 -4.00 9.36 -25.43
C ASP A 61 -4.55 10.47 -24.51
N ALA A 62 -5.86 10.50 -24.28
CA ALA A 62 -6.47 11.46 -23.37
C ALA A 62 -6.28 11.12 -21.88
N ILE A 63 -5.78 9.92 -21.55
CA ILE A 63 -5.56 9.46 -20.18
C ILE A 63 -4.19 9.94 -19.68
N ASP A 64 -4.19 10.72 -18.60
CA ASP A 64 -2.99 11.25 -17.96
C ASP A 64 -2.35 10.27 -16.97
N LEU A 65 -3.16 9.47 -16.27
CA LEU A 65 -2.75 8.51 -15.25
C LEU A 65 -3.65 7.27 -15.30
N ILE A 66 -3.05 6.08 -15.29
CA ILE A 66 -3.77 4.81 -15.14
C ILE A 66 -3.60 4.29 -13.72
N TYR A 67 -4.74 4.09 -13.03
CA TYR A 67 -4.79 3.37 -11.77
C TYR A 67 -5.02 1.88 -12.02
N ILE A 68 -4.06 1.03 -11.63
CA ILE A 68 -4.14 -0.43 -11.80
C ILE A 68 -4.79 -1.05 -10.54
N ALA A 69 -5.96 -1.65 -10.73
CA ALA A 69 -6.84 -2.22 -9.69
C ALA A 69 -7.12 -3.72 -9.90
N THR A 70 -6.15 -4.45 -10.40
CA THR A 70 -6.24 -5.89 -10.67
C THR A 70 -5.69 -6.72 -9.52
N PRO A 71 -5.81 -8.08 -9.50
CA PRO A 71 -5.13 -8.92 -8.51
C PRO A 71 -3.60 -8.80 -8.57
N HIS A 72 -2.91 -9.03 -7.45
CA HIS A 72 -1.45 -8.88 -7.30
C HIS A 72 -0.66 -9.59 -8.41
N SER A 73 -1.04 -10.80 -8.81
CA SER A 73 -0.36 -11.57 -9.86
C SER A 73 -0.33 -10.90 -11.22
N HIS A 74 -1.19 -9.90 -11.45
CA HIS A 74 -1.33 -9.23 -12.75
C HIS A 74 -0.68 -7.85 -12.78
N HIS A 75 -0.26 -7.30 -11.62
CA HIS A 75 0.30 -5.95 -11.54
C HIS A 75 1.49 -5.77 -12.46
N TYR A 76 2.43 -6.71 -12.43
CA TYR A 76 3.65 -6.65 -13.25
C TYR A 76 3.35 -6.53 -14.75
N GLU A 77 2.53 -7.42 -15.31
CA GLU A 77 2.20 -7.41 -16.72
C GLU A 77 1.38 -6.17 -17.11
N HIS A 78 0.45 -5.73 -16.27
CA HIS A 78 -0.34 -4.55 -16.55
C HIS A 78 0.48 -3.25 -16.43
N MET A 79 1.43 -3.17 -15.50
CA MET A 79 2.38 -2.05 -15.47
C MET A 79 3.24 -2.00 -16.72
N LYS A 80 3.78 -3.15 -17.18
CA LYS A 80 4.53 -3.22 -18.46
C LYS A 80 3.70 -2.73 -19.62
N LEU A 81 2.47 -3.22 -19.77
CA LEU A 81 1.55 -2.79 -20.81
C LEU A 81 1.36 -1.26 -20.80
N CYS A 82 1.09 -0.67 -19.65
CA CYS A 82 0.92 0.78 -19.52
C CYS A 82 2.21 1.54 -19.89
N ILE A 83 3.36 1.13 -19.35
CA ILE A 83 4.64 1.80 -19.58
C ILE A 83 5.08 1.70 -21.03
N GLU A 84 4.87 0.55 -21.68
CA GLU A 84 5.19 0.36 -23.11
C GLU A 84 4.37 1.28 -24.01
N HIS A 85 3.14 1.62 -23.61
CA HIS A 85 2.29 2.62 -24.27
C HIS A 85 2.54 4.07 -23.80
N GLY A 86 3.55 4.30 -22.95
CA GLY A 86 3.89 5.64 -22.46
C GLY A 86 2.91 6.21 -21.44
N ARG A 87 2.13 5.37 -20.76
CA ARG A 87 1.13 5.79 -19.75
C ARG A 87 1.72 5.86 -18.37
N ASN A 88 1.43 6.94 -17.65
CA ASN A 88 1.75 7.05 -16.23
C ASN A 88 0.91 6.08 -15.41
N VAL A 89 1.49 5.55 -14.33
CA VAL A 89 0.89 4.46 -13.56
C VAL A 89 0.88 4.74 -12.06
N LEU A 90 -0.25 4.51 -11.43
CA LEU A 90 -0.40 4.30 -10.00
C LEU A 90 -0.93 2.87 -9.80
N CYS A 91 -0.08 1.97 -9.28
CA CYS A 91 -0.41 0.55 -9.18
C CYS A 91 -0.74 0.16 -7.74
N GLU A 92 -1.86 -0.54 -7.54
CA GLU A 92 -2.23 -1.09 -6.24
C GLU A 92 -1.10 -1.91 -5.60
N LYS A 93 -1.13 -1.93 -4.27
CA LYS A 93 -0.27 -2.79 -3.46
C LYS A 93 -0.77 -4.26 -3.49
N ALA A 94 0.07 -5.27 -3.26
CA ALA A 94 1.53 -5.17 -3.25
C ALA A 94 2.01 -4.90 -4.67
N PHE A 95 3.07 -4.12 -4.80
CA PHE A 95 3.52 -3.57 -6.08
C PHE A 95 3.70 -4.65 -7.15
N THR A 96 4.39 -5.73 -6.79
CA THR A 96 4.62 -6.90 -7.65
C THR A 96 4.56 -8.18 -6.81
N TYR A 97 4.77 -9.33 -7.43
CA TYR A 97 4.86 -10.59 -6.70
C TYR A 97 6.20 -10.78 -5.98
N ASN A 98 7.30 -10.24 -6.53
CA ASN A 98 8.65 -10.34 -5.98
C ASN A 98 9.50 -9.12 -6.37
N ALA A 99 10.68 -8.99 -5.75
CA ALA A 99 11.59 -7.87 -5.96
C ALA A 99 12.15 -7.80 -7.39
N ALA A 100 12.40 -8.93 -8.05
CA ALA A 100 12.93 -8.94 -9.41
C ALA A 100 11.96 -8.26 -10.39
N GLN A 101 10.67 -8.54 -10.28
CA GLN A 101 9.64 -7.85 -11.05
C GLN A 101 9.60 -6.34 -10.75
N ALA A 102 9.76 -5.95 -9.49
CA ALA A 102 9.78 -4.53 -9.11
C ALA A 102 11.00 -3.80 -9.71
N GLU A 103 12.16 -4.44 -9.72
CA GLU A 103 13.38 -3.91 -10.36
C GLU A 103 13.20 -3.73 -11.88
N GLU A 104 12.62 -4.72 -12.56
CA GLU A 104 12.35 -4.63 -14.01
C GLU A 104 11.37 -3.49 -14.35
N ILE A 105 10.31 -3.30 -13.53
CA ILE A 105 9.37 -2.20 -13.71
C ILE A 105 10.07 -0.85 -13.52
N ALA A 106 10.91 -0.71 -12.50
CA ALA A 106 11.65 0.53 -12.26
C ALA A 106 12.60 0.87 -13.42
N ASP A 107 13.33 -0.13 -13.94
CA ASP A 107 14.21 0.03 -15.10
C ASP A 107 13.44 0.40 -16.38
N LEU A 108 12.29 -0.23 -16.60
CA LEU A 108 11.43 0.04 -17.77
C LEU A 108 10.84 1.46 -17.69
N ALA A 109 10.32 1.85 -16.53
CA ALA A 109 9.80 3.19 -16.28
C ALA A 109 10.86 4.28 -16.55
N ALA A 110 12.08 4.07 -16.04
CA ALA A 110 13.21 4.97 -16.27
C ALA A 110 13.59 5.08 -17.75
N LYS A 111 13.65 3.95 -18.48
CA LYS A 111 13.95 3.92 -19.93
C LYS A 111 12.89 4.64 -20.77
N LYS A 112 11.64 4.59 -20.36
CA LYS A 112 10.51 5.18 -21.07
C LYS A 112 10.16 6.59 -20.64
N ASN A 113 10.78 7.11 -19.55
CA ASN A 113 10.46 8.38 -18.91
C ASN A 113 8.97 8.48 -18.55
N VAL A 114 8.45 7.45 -17.89
CA VAL A 114 7.04 7.33 -17.49
C VAL A 114 6.97 7.36 -15.97
N TYR A 115 6.00 8.08 -15.42
CA TYR A 115 5.74 8.08 -13.98
C TYR A 115 5.17 6.72 -13.55
N VAL A 116 5.76 6.13 -12.52
CA VAL A 116 5.25 4.91 -11.88
C VAL A 116 5.34 5.04 -10.36
N ALA A 117 4.27 4.70 -9.66
CA ALA A 117 4.23 4.65 -8.21
C ALA A 117 3.38 3.49 -7.69
N GLU A 118 3.70 3.01 -6.50
CA GLU A 118 2.90 2.05 -5.75
C GLU A 118 1.85 2.76 -4.92
N ALA A 119 0.58 2.31 -5.02
CA ALA A 119 -0.55 2.81 -4.27
C ALA A 119 -0.63 2.16 -2.86
N ILE A 120 0.42 2.32 -2.07
CA ILE A 120 0.40 1.99 -0.63
C ILE A 120 -0.04 3.23 0.15
N TRP A 121 -1.31 3.52 0.11
CA TRP A 121 -1.98 4.76 0.54
C TRP A 121 -1.52 5.31 1.90
N THR A 122 -1.18 4.44 2.84
CA THR A 122 -0.70 4.80 4.18
C THR A 122 0.56 5.66 4.18
N ARG A 123 1.39 5.58 3.13
CA ARG A 123 2.60 6.38 2.98
C ARG A 123 2.32 7.82 2.55
N TYR A 124 1.17 8.06 1.95
CA TYR A 124 0.78 9.37 1.43
C TYR A 124 -0.08 10.18 2.42
N MET A 125 -0.65 9.53 3.42
CA MET A 125 -1.53 10.16 4.40
C MET A 125 -0.80 11.17 5.30
N PRO A 126 -1.48 12.27 5.69
CA PRO A 126 -0.96 13.24 6.67
C PRO A 126 -0.56 12.60 8.00
N SER A 127 -1.25 11.54 8.42
CA SER A 127 -0.95 10.80 9.67
C SER A 127 0.48 10.29 9.75
N ARG A 128 1.12 9.95 8.62
CA ARG A 128 2.53 9.56 8.58
C ARG A 128 3.44 10.67 9.10
N GLN A 129 3.24 11.89 8.61
CA GLN A 129 4.03 13.04 9.06
C GLN A 129 3.74 13.37 10.53
N MET A 130 2.47 13.34 10.94
CA MET A 130 2.06 13.61 12.33
C MET A 130 2.73 12.64 13.32
N ILE A 131 2.80 11.34 12.98
CA ILE A 131 3.48 10.32 13.80
C ILE A 131 4.98 10.66 13.87
N ASN A 132 5.63 10.92 12.73
CA ASN A 132 7.06 11.23 12.70
C ASN A 132 7.38 12.49 13.50
N GLU A 133 6.60 13.56 13.39
CA GLU A 133 6.77 14.78 14.18
C GLU A 133 6.70 14.51 15.69
N ILE A 134 5.75 13.68 16.16
CA ILE A 134 5.65 13.32 17.58
C ILE A 134 6.89 12.57 18.04
N LEU A 135 7.41 11.63 17.23
CA LEU A 135 8.61 10.86 17.51
C LEU A 135 9.86 11.76 17.53
N GLU A 136 10.01 12.63 16.53
CA GLU A 136 11.14 13.56 16.38
C GLU A 136 11.19 14.60 17.52
N PHE A 137 10.05 15.07 18.02
CA PHE A 137 9.98 15.94 19.20
C PHE A 137 10.39 15.24 20.50
N GLY A 138 10.56 13.91 20.50
CA GLY A 138 11.04 13.13 21.63
C GLY A 138 10.09 13.12 22.81
N VAL A 139 8.78 13.29 22.58
CA VAL A 139 7.74 13.37 23.64
C VAL A 139 7.74 12.10 24.50
N ILE A 140 7.94 10.93 23.87
CA ILE A 140 8.03 9.64 24.57
C ILE A 140 9.49 9.20 24.85
N GLY A 141 10.48 10.06 24.60
CA GLY A 141 11.90 9.71 24.64
C GLY A 141 12.32 8.82 23.48
N ASP A 142 13.48 8.16 23.60
CA ASP A 142 13.95 7.23 22.56
C ASP A 142 13.04 6.00 22.49
N VAL A 143 12.54 5.71 21.29
CA VAL A 143 11.74 4.50 21.06
C VAL A 143 12.63 3.26 21.18
N ARG A 144 12.22 2.31 22.00
CA ARG A 144 12.92 1.03 22.20
C ARG A 144 12.23 -0.12 21.51
N THR A 145 10.90 -0.15 21.57
CA THR A 145 10.12 -1.22 20.97
C THR A 145 8.89 -0.62 20.27
N MET A 146 8.49 -1.27 19.20
CA MET A 146 7.25 -0.97 18.49
C MET A 146 6.46 -2.26 18.29
N THR A 147 5.14 -2.20 18.44
CA THR A 147 4.26 -3.29 18.06
C THR A 147 3.17 -2.80 17.12
N CYS A 148 2.80 -3.60 16.14
CA CYS A 148 1.62 -3.32 15.32
C CYS A 148 0.93 -4.60 14.86
N ASN A 149 -0.29 -4.46 14.37
CA ASN A 149 -1.02 -5.60 13.83
C ASN A 149 -2.06 -5.15 12.80
N LEU A 150 -2.34 -6.03 11.85
CA LEU A 150 -3.44 -5.84 10.90
C LEU A 150 -4.04 -7.18 10.53
N SER A 151 -5.30 -7.41 10.92
CA SER A 151 -5.98 -8.66 10.64
C SER A 151 -7.45 -8.45 10.35
N TYR A 152 -7.96 -9.24 9.39
CA TYR A 152 -9.35 -9.25 8.98
C TYR A 152 -9.83 -10.68 8.71
N PRO A 153 -11.09 -11.06 9.02
CA PRO A 153 -11.65 -12.35 8.66
C PRO A 153 -12.04 -12.37 7.17
N ILE A 154 -11.06 -12.58 6.29
CA ILE A 154 -11.15 -12.47 4.83
C ILE A 154 -10.69 -13.76 4.11
N SER A 155 -10.51 -14.86 4.84
CA SER A 155 -10.08 -16.15 4.28
C SER A 155 -11.09 -16.80 3.32
N ASN A 156 -12.30 -16.25 3.21
CA ASN A 156 -13.32 -16.67 2.24
C ASN A 156 -13.22 -15.95 0.89
N ILE A 157 -12.26 -15.04 0.72
CA ILE A 157 -12.07 -14.29 -0.52
C ILE A 157 -11.10 -15.05 -1.42
N GLU A 158 -11.58 -15.56 -2.56
CA GLU A 158 -10.82 -16.40 -3.48
C GLU A 158 -9.45 -15.81 -3.86
N ARG A 159 -9.37 -14.50 -4.19
CA ARG A 159 -8.10 -13.88 -4.57
C ARG A 159 -7.03 -13.96 -3.47
N LEU A 160 -7.42 -14.13 -2.20
CA LEU A 160 -6.50 -14.19 -1.05
C LEU A 160 -6.06 -15.62 -0.75
N THR A 161 -6.87 -16.60 -1.13
CA THR A 161 -6.59 -18.03 -0.89
C THR A 161 -6.09 -18.75 -2.15
N ASN A 162 -6.07 -18.06 -3.30
CA ASN A 162 -5.59 -18.62 -4.55
C ASN A 162 -4.12 -18.25 -4.80
N PRO A 163 -3.19 -19.23 -4.81
CA PRO A 163 -1.77 -18.95 -5.09
C PRO A 163 -1.51 -18.43 -6.50
N GLU A 164 -2.35 -18.75 -7.50
CA GLU A 164 -2.22 -18.24 -8.86
C GLU A 164 -2.54 -16.72 -8.95
N LEU A 165 -3.30 -16.21 -8.01
CA LEU A 165 -3.60 -14.79 -7.90
C LEU A 165 -2.64 -14.03 -6.97
N ALA A 166 -1.53 -14.68 -6.58
CA ALA A 166 -0.59 -14.16 -5.58
C ALA A 166 -1.29 -13.80 -4.26
N GLY A 167 -2.14 -14.74 -3.78
CA GLY A 167 -2.81 -14.64 -2.49
C GLY A 167 -1.82 -14.71 -1.32
N GLY A 168 -2.36 -14.64 -0.11
CA GLY A 168 -1.61 -14.70 1.15
C GLY A 168 -1.75 -13.44 1.99
N ALA A 169 -1.57 -13.61 3.30
CA ALA A 169 -1.69 -12.53 4.28
C ALA A 169 -0.55 -11.52 4.15
N LEU A 170 0.68 -11.97 3.85
CA LEU A 170 1.85 -11.09 3.75
C LEU A 170 1.67 -10.00 2.69
N LEU A 171 1.27 -10.38 1.47
CA LEU A 171 1.08 -9.43 0.38
C LEU A 171 -0.18 -8.57 0.53
N ASP A 172 -1.24 -9.10 1.19
CA ASP A 172 -2.49 -8.34 1.32
C ASP A 172 -2.56 -7.43 2.54
N VAL A 173 -2.22 -7.92 3.72
CA VAL A 173 -2.27 -7.19 5.00
C VAL A 173 -0.90 -6.99 5.65
N GLY A 174 0.04 -7.93 5.48
CA GLY A 174 1.39 -7.84 6.02
C GLY A 174 2.19 -6.68 5.46
N VAL A 175 2.00 -6.37 4.18
CA VAL A 175 2.61 -5.22 3.51
C VAL A 175 2.35 -3.90 4.25
N TYR A 176 1.20 -3.72 4.88
CA TYR A 176 0.90 -2.53 5.68
C TYR A 176 1.68 -2.47 6.99
N GLY A 177 1.73 -3.58 7.75
CA GLY A 177 2.50 -3.65 8.99
C GLY A 177 3.99 -3.44 8.75
N LEU A 178 4.55 -4.06 7.71
CA LEU A 178 5.95 -3.86 7.32
C LEU A 178 6.23 -2.42 6.86
N ASN A 179 5.33 -1.83 6.05
CA ASN A 179 5.44 -0.41 5.68
C ASN A 179 5.37 0.50 6.92
N PHE A 180 4.47 0.22 7.87
CA PHE A 180 4.35 1.00 9.10
C PHE A 180 5.64 0.93 9.93
N ILE A 181 6.26 -0.24 10.05
CA ILE A 181 7.56 -0.40 10.71
C ILE A 181 8.65 0.41 10.00
N VAL A 182 8.81 0.21 8.70
CA VAL A 182 9.89 0.86 7.93
C VAL A 182 9.73 2.37 7.85
N MET A 183 8.50 2.88 7.72
CA MET A 183 8.21 4.32 7.69
C MET A 183 8.65 5.07 8.95
N HIS A 184 8.55 4.43 10.12
CA HIS A 184 8.72 5.10 11.40
C HIS A 184 9.96 4.65 12.17
N MET A 185 10.47 3.44 11.91
CA MET A 185 11.66 2.90 12.58
C MET A 185 12.90 2.89 11.68
N GLY A 186 12.72 3.09 10.36
CA GLY A 186 13.82 3.12 9.39
C GLY A 186 14.22 1.74 8.85
N LYS A 187 15.37 1.69 8.16
CA LYS A 187 15.84 0.53 7.38
C LYS A 187 17.12 -0.12 7.92
N ASP A 188 17.68 0.37 9.02
CA ASP A 188 18.92 -0.19 9.58
C ASP A 188 18.66 -1.51 10.33
N ILE A 189 18.05 -2.45 9.61
CA ILE A 189 17.64 -3.76 10.09
C ILE A 189 18.89 -4.66 10.18
N SER A 190 19.06 -5.34 11.32
CA SER A 190 20.13 -6.31 11.54
C SER A 190 19.66 -7.75 11.31
N ASP A 191 18.38 -8.06 11.61
CA ASP A 191 17.84 -9.42 11.52
C ASP A 191 16.31 -9.40 11.48
N ILE A 192 15.72 -10.45 10.88
CA ILE A 192 14.26 -10.66 10.82
C ILE A 192 13.96 -12.11 11.14
N GLU A 193 13.11 -12.31 12.14
CA GLU A 193 12.56 -13.61 12.49
C GLU A 193 11.07 -13.65 12.19
N SER A 194 10.58 -14.77 11.66
CA SER A 194 9.15 -14.91 11.37
C SER A 194 8.64 -16.33 11.58
N SER A 195 7.37 -16.41 11.94
CA SER A 195 6.60 -17.64 11.99
C SER A 195 5.36 -17.50 11.12
N VAL A 196 4.97 -18.57 10.44
CA VAL A 196 3.83 -18.59 9.52
C VAL A 196 2.92 -19.79 9.78
N MET A 197 1.62 -19.55 9.63
CA MET A 197 0.60 -20.61 9.49
C MET A 197 0.11 -20.58 8.04
N MET A 198 0.38 -21.64 7.30
CA MET A 198 -0.06 -21.77 5.91
C MET A 198 -1.56 -22.09 5.85
N HIS A 199 -2.24 -21.53 4.86
CA HIS A 199 -3.57 -21.93 4.45
C HIS A 199 -3.51 -23.26 3.71
N GLU A 200 -4.61 -24.02 3.66
CA GLU A 200 -4.69 -25.33 2.98
C GLU A 200 -4.33 -25.29 1.48
N THR A 201 -4.50 -24.13 0.83
CA THR A 201 -4.14 -23.91 -0.57
C THR A 201 -2.65 -23.64 -0.79
N GLY A 202 -1.86 -23.52 0.28
CA GLY A 202 -0.42 -23.28 0.22
C GLY A 202 -0.01 -21.79 0.25
N VAL A 203 -0.95 -20.85 0.39
CA VAL A 203 -0.61 -19.44 0.68
C VAL A 203 -0.41 -19.24 2.19
N ASP A 204 0.31 -18.20 2.58
CA ASP A 204 0.41 -17.79 3.98
C ASP A 204 -0.93 -17.23 4.47
N GLY A 205 -1.42 -17.78 5.58
CA GLY A 205 -2.72 -17.37 6.13
C GLY A 205 -2.61 -16.46 7.35
N GLN A 206 -1.52 -16.60 8.09
CA GLN A 206 -1.24 -15.82 9.28
C GLN A 206 0.26 -15.83 9.58
N GLU A 207 0.82 -14.68 9.94
CA GLU A 207 2.23 -14.57 10.30
C GLU A 207 2.46 -13.67 11.52
N SER A 208 3.61 -13.93 12.18
CA SER A 208 4.23 -13.06 13.18
C SER A 208 5.65 -12.77 12.75
N ILE A 209 6.03 -11.50 12.75
CA ILE A 209 7.32 -11.03 12.25
C ILE A 209 7.97 -10.17 13.32
N THR A 210 9.22 -10.48 13.68
CA THR A 210 10.05 -9.68 14.56
C THR A 210 11.21 -9.09 13.76
N VAL A 211 11.33 -7.77 13.81
CA VAL A 211 12.40 -7.00 13.15
C VAL A 211 13.36 -6.48 14.22
N LYS A 212 14.67 -6.78 14.08
CA LYS A 212 15.73 -6.30 14.98
C LYS A 212 16.57 -5.26 14.27
N TYR A 213 16.87 -4.18 14.94
CA TYR A 213 17.68 -3.08 14.43
C TYR A 213 19.10 -3.13 15.00
N ARG A 214 20.10 -2.58 14.26
CA ARG A 214 21.50 -2.55 14.70
C ARG A 214 21.72 -1.73 15.97
N ASP A 215 20.88 -0.74 16.22
CA ASP A 215 20.91 0.10 17.43
C ASP A 215 20.22 -0.53 18.65
N GLY A 216 19.76 -1.77 18.53
CA GLY A 216 19.10 -2.53 19.60
C GLY A 216 17.60 -2.33 19.71
N ARG A 217 16.98 -1.48 18.87
CA ARG A 217 15.51 -1.38 18.79
C ARG A 217 14.89 -2.65 18.20
N MET A 218 13.62 -2.88 18.51
CA MET A 218 12.86 -4.01 17.96
C MET A 218 11.47 -3.57 17.51
N ALA A 219 10.95 -4.21 16.48
CA ALA A 219 9.56 -4.10 16.09
C ALA A 219 8.93 -5.48 15.92
N VAL A 220 7.67 -5.62 16.36
CA VAL A 220 6.91 -6.87 16.21
C VAL A 220 5.59 -6.56 15.51
N THR A 221 5.28 -7.35 14.50
CA THR A 221 4.00 -7.24 13.80
C THR A 221 3.34 -8.60 13.59
N THR A 222 2.01 -8.61 13.64
CA THR A 222 1.21 -9.81 13.38
C THR A 222 0.12 -9.51 12.34
N HIS A 223 -0.07 -10.45 11.44
CA HIS A 223 -1.07 -10.33 10.39
C HIS A 223 -1.85 -11.64 10.25
N SER A 224 -3.14 -11.55 9.92
CA SER A 224 -3.97 -12.74 9.77
C SER A 224 -5.15 -12.46 8.84
N MET A 225 -5.48 -13.43 8.00
CA MET A 225 -6.72 -13.42 7.23
C MET A 225 -7.88 -14.19 7.90
N TYR A 226 -7.67 -14.71 9.12
CA TYR A 226 -8.66 -15.51 9.85
C TYR A 226 -9.38 -14.73 10.95
N GLY A 227 -8.67 -13.85 11.64
CA GLY A 227 -9.18 -13.11 12.79
C GLY A 227 -9.33 -11.63 12.53
N ARG A 228 -10.02 -10.93 13.45
CA ARG A 228 -10.06 -9.47 13.47
C ARG A 228 -9.19 -8.95 14.60
N SER A 229 -8.28 -8.03 14.30
CA SER A 229 -7.46 -7.37 15.29
C SER A 229 -7.97 -5.94 15.60
N ASP A 230 -7.36 -5.30 16.61
CA ASP A 230 -7.59 -3.88 16.92
C ASP A 230 -6.89 -2.92 15.96
N ARG A 231 -5.93 -3.43 15.18
CA ARG A 231 -5.18 -2.72 14.13
C ARG A 231 -4.30 -1.58 14.63
N LYS A 232 -3.97 -1.58 15.91
CA LYS A 232 -3.15 -0.54 16.52
C LYS A 232 -1.68 -0.65 16.14
N GLY A 233 -1.00 0.51 16.13
CA GLY A 233 0.44 0.63 16.21
C GLY A 233 0.82 1.30 17.53
N ILE A 234 1.80 0.75 18.27
CA ILE A 234 2.22 1.29 19.56
C ILE A 234 3.74 1.44 19.57
N PHE A 235 4.21 2.64 19.87
CA PHE A 235 5.62 2.95 20.05
C PHE A 235 5.91 3.10 21.55
N TYR A 236 6.83 2.30 22.07
CA TYR A 236 7.24 2.30 23.47
C TYR A 236 8.59 3.01 23.59
N GLY A 237 8.60 4.15 24.25
CA GLY A 237 9.78 4.97 24.50
C GLY A 237 10.18 4.99 25.98
N GLU A 238 11.30 5.66 26.27
CA GLU A 238 11.86 5.73 27.63
C GLU A 238 11.05 6.63 28.58
N LYS A 239 10.24 7.55 28.04
CA LYS A 239 9.46 8.54 28.79
C LYS A 239 7.95 8.34 28.69
N GLY A 240 7.51 7.27 28.01
CA GLY A 240 6.10 6.99 27.79
C GLY A 240 5.88 6.20 26.51
N TYR A 241 4.65 6.21 26.03
CA TYR A 241 4.31 5.48 24.79
C TYR A 241 3.27 6.24 23.96
N MET A 242 3.21 5.91 22.67
CA MET A 242 2.26 6.48 21.71
C MET A 242 1.42 5.37 21.09
N ILE A 243 0.10 5.57 21.03
CA ILE A 243 -0.85 4.68 20.35
C ILE A 243 -1.35 5.36 19.09
N VAL A 244 -1.12 4.70 17.95
CA VAL A 244 -1.79 4.99 16.67
C VAL A 244 -3.01 4.06 16.57
N GLN A 245 -4.20 4.62 16.50
CA GLN A 245 -5.47 3.89 16.61
C GLN A 245 -5.65 2.78 15.58
N ASN A 246 -5.15 3.01 14.36
CA ASN A 246 -5.22 2.05 13.26
C ASN A 246 -4.08 2.32 12.29
N ILE A 247 -3.17 1.36 12.08
CA ILE A 247 -2.01 1.54 11.19
C ILE A 247 -2.39 1.71 9.72
N ASN A 248 -3.57 1.26 9.34
CA ASN A 248 -4.05 1.33 7.96
C ASN A 248 -4.78 2.65 7.67
N ASN A 249 -5.56 3.18 8.61
CA ASN A 249 -6.27 4.45 8.46
C ASN A 249 -6.57 5.03 9.86
N PRO A 250 -5.59 5.69 10.49
CA PRO A 250 -5.76 6.24 11.82
C PRO A 250 -6.74 7.41 11.84
N GLN A 251 -7.55 7.48 12.88
CA GLN A 251 -8.42 8.63 13.13
C GLN A 251 -7.86 9.52 14.23
N TRP A 252 -7.04 8.95 15.11
CA TRP A 252 -6.39 9.67 16.19
C TRP A 252 -5.09 9.00 16.64
N ILE A 253 -4.26 9.79 17.32
CA ILE A 253 -3.00 9.39 17.96
C ILE A 253 -3.02 9.86 19.39
N ASP A 254 -2.76 8.95 20.34
CA ASP A 254 -2.68 9.23 21.77
C ASP A 254 -1.26 9.05 22.29
N VAL A 255 -0.80 9.95 23.14
CA VAL A 255 0.51 9.89 23.79
C VAL A 255 0.35 9.85 25.28
N PHE A 256 1.02 8.92 25.94
CA PHE A 256 0.97 8.66 27.37
C PHE A 256 2.36 8.82 27.98
N ASP A 257 2.42 9.28 29.24
CA ASP A 257 3.65 9.29 30.04
C ASP A 257 3.91 7.92 30.73
N CYS A 258 4.97 7.86 31.55
CA CYS A 258 5.35 6.64 32.29
C CYS A 258 4.36 6.24 33.40
N GLU A 259 3.43 7.11 33.79
CA GLU A 259 2.37 6.82 34.75
C GLU A 259 1.01 6.55 34.10
N ASP A 260 1.02 6.22 32.80
CA ASP A 260 -0.18 5.94 31.97
C ASP A 260 -1.17 7.12 31.89
N ARG A 261 -0.71 8.35 32.08
CA ARG A 261 -1.55 9.54 31.92
C ARG A 261 -1.53 9.96 30.46
N LEU A 262 -2.70 10.20 29.88
CA LEU A 262 -2.82 10.80 28.56
C LEU A 262 -2.30 12.24 28.60
N ILE A 263 -1.17 12.50 27.92
CA ILE A 263 -0.54 13.83 27.87
C ILE A 263 -0.81 14.56 26.56
N ARG A 264 -1.18 13.85 25.50
CA ARG A 264 -1.54 14.43 24.20
C ARG A 264 -2.51 13.55 23.46
N HIS A 265 -3.56 14.16 22.91
CA HIS A 265 -4.48 13.56 21.93
C HIS A 265 -4.42 14.38 20.64
N VAL A 266 -4.32 13.72 19.50
CA VAL A 266 -4.23 14.36 18.19
C VAL A 266 -5.19 13.68 17.22
N ASP A 267 -6.19 14.42 16.78
CA ASP A 267 -7.08 13.97 15.70
C ASP A 267 -6.38 14.05 14.36
N VAL A 268 -6.55 13.00 13.53
CA VAL A 268 -6.11 13.04 12.14
C VAL A 268 -7.14 13.84 11.31
N PRO A 269 -6.68 14.70 10.38
CA PRO A 269 -7.57 15.50 9.55
C PRO A 269 -8.61 14.65 8.82
N LYS A 270 -9.82 15.20 8.65
CA LYS A 270 -10.87 14.56 7.85
C LYS A 270 -10.41 14.42 6.40
N GLN A 271 -10.71 13.30 5.82
CA GLN A 271 -10.32 12.93 4.46
C GLN A 271 -11.53 12.42 3.66
N ILE A 272 -11.40 12.32 2.34
CA ILE A 272 -12.44 11.71 1.48
C ILE A 272 -12.52 10.21 1.81
N SER A 273 -11.39 9.52 1.66
CA SER A 273 -11.25 8.09 1.95
C SER A 273 -9.85 7.75 2.51
N GLY A 274 -8.85 8.58 2.17
CA GLY A 274 -7.43 8.41 2.36
C GLY A 274 -6.67 8.06 1.07
N TYR A 275 -7.36 7.56 0.05
CA TYR A 275 -6.78 7.27 -1.27
C TYR A 275 -6.55 8.54 -2.10
N GLU A 276 -7.25 9.64 -1.81
CA GLU A 276 -7.05 10.91 -2.51
C GLU A 276 -5.61 11.42 -2.44
N TYR A 277 -4.89 11.14 -1.38
CA TYR A 277 -3.52 11.64 -1.19
C TYR A 277 -2.52 11.05 -2.20
N GLU A 278 -2.62 9.75 -2.49
CA GLU A 278 -1.76 9.11 -3.49
C GLU A 278 -2.08 9.56 -4.92
N VAL A 279 -3.37 9.81 -5.20
CA VAL A 279 -3.80 10.40 -6.47
C VAL A 279 -3.28 11.82 -6.61
N MET A 280 -3.48 12.67 -5.60
CA MET A 280 -3.01 14.07 -5.60
C MET A 280 -1.50 14.16 -5.81
N GLU A 281 -0.72 13.38 -5.05
CA GLU A 281 0.75 13.40 -5.21
C GLU A 281 1.16 12.90 -6.59
N SER A 282 0.54 11.83 -7.11
CA SER A 282 0.85 11.31 -8.44
C SER A 282 0.63 12.37 -9.52
N LEU A 283 -0.51 13.04 -9.50
CA LEU A 283 -0.83 14.09 -10.46
C LEU A 283 0.12 15.30 -10.34
N ASP A 284 0.50 15.68 -9.12
CA ASP A 284 1.46 16.76 -8.88
C ASP A 284 2.85 16.40 -9.39
N MET A 285 3.32 15.16 -9.19
CA MET A 285 4.59 14.71 -9.74
C MET A 285 4.59 14.70 -11.27
N ILE A 286 3.52 14.21 -11.89
CA ILE A 286 3.36 14.23 -13.35
C ILE A 286 3.38 15.67 -13.90
N ARG A 287 2.65 16.61 -13.29
CA ARG A 287 2.65 18.03 -13.68
C ARG A 287 4.05 18.66 -13.58
N GLN A 288 4.86 18.22 -12.62
CA GLN A 288 6.24 18.69 -12.43
C GLN A 288 7.26 17.94 -13.31
N GLY A 289 6.83 17.03 -14.18
CA GLY A 289 7.71 16.21 -15.02
C GLY A 289 8.58 15.23 -14.21
N GLN A 290 8.14 14.84 -13.02
CA GLN A 290 8.80 13.84 -12.20
C GLN A 290 8.30 12.43 -12.59
N PHE A 291 9.16 11.42 -12.45
CA PHE A 291 8.87 10.06 -12.89
C PHE A 291 8.60 9.07 -11.76
N GLN A 292 8.56 9.56 -10.51
CA GLN A 292 8.25 8.74 -9.34
C GLN A 292 7.68 9.57 -8.19
N SER A 293 7.02 8.89 -7.26
CA SER A 293 6.49 9.47 -6.03
C SER A 293 7.60 9.93 -5.07
N LYS A 294 7.35 10.97 -4.29
CA LYS A 294 8.19 11.38 -3.14
C LYS A 294 7.89 10.54 -1.91
N SER A 295 6.63 10.21 -1.69
CA SER A 295 6.17 9.44 -0.52
C SER A 295 6.49 7.95 -0.63
N MET A 296 6.47 7.41 -1.86
CA MET A 296 6.78 6.02 -2.18
C MET A 296 7.64 5.94 -3.45
N PRO A 297 8.93 6.35 -3.42
CA PRO A 297 9.82 6.18 -4.56
C PRO A 297 9.98 4.70 -4.91
N LEU A 298 10.24 4.38 -6.17
CA LEU A 298 10.39 2.98 -6.62
C LEU A 298 11.47 2.20 -5.86
N SER A 299 12.50 2.88 -5.36
CA SER A 299 13.50 2.26 -4.47
C SER A 299 12.90 1.76 -3.15
N GLU A 300 11.82 2.38 -2.65
CA GLU A 300 11.08 1.90 -1.48
C GLU A 300 10.25 0.67 -1.83
N SER A 301 9.53 0.68 -2.96
CA SER A 301 8.76 -0.48 -3.43
C SER A 301 9.67 -1.69 -3.63
N ILE A 302 10.84 -1.51 -4.26
CA ILE A 302 11.86 -2.56 -4.42
C ILE A 302 12.34 -3.06 -3.07
N TYR A 303 12.64 -2.15 -2.14
CA TYR A 303 13.09 -2.51 -0.79
C TYR A 303 12.03 -3.33 -0.04
N MET A 304 10.78 -2.91 -0.07
CA MET A 304 9.67 -3.63 0.57
C MET A 304 9.45 -5.01 -0.04
N MET A 305 9.55 -5.14 -1.36
CA MET A 305 9.46 -6.43 -2.03
C MET A 305 10.63 -7.36 -1.65
N LYS A 306 11.87 -6.85 -1.56
CA LYS A 306 13.04 -7.61 -1.06
C LYS A 306 12.83 -8.11 0.37
N LEU A 307 12.33 -7.23 1.24
CA LEU A 307 12.03 -7.57 2.62
C LEU A 307 11.01 -8.72 2.70
N MET A 308 9.93 -8.66 1.94
CA MET A 308 8.91 -9.71 1.89
C MET A 308 9.43 -11.00 1.24
N ASP A 309 10.30 -10.92 0.24
CA ASP A 309 10.97 -12.08 -0.35
C ASP A 309 11.87 -12.80 0.67
N ASP A 310 12.62 -12.06 1.47
CA ASP A 310 13.51 -12.61 2.48
C ASP A 310 12.71 -13.26 3.63
N ILE A 311 11.59 -12.67 4.03
CA ILE A 311 10.66 -13.27 5.00
C ILE A 311 10.13 -14.62 4.45
N ARG A 312 9.63 -14.66 3.21
CA ARG A 312 9.09 -15.88 2.57
C ARG A 312 10.16 -16.97 2.42
N LYS A 313 11.41 -16.61 2.09
CA LYS A 313 12.53 -17.59 2.05
C LYS A 313 12.78 -18.26 3.40
N GLY A 314 12.56 -17.55 4.51
CA GLY A 314 12.66 -18.07 5.86
C GLY A 314 11.64 -19.18 6.16
N TRP A 315 10.46 -19.13 5.56
CA TRP A 315 9.37 -20.10 5.76
C TRP A 315 9.64 -21.47 5.12
N ASN A 316 10.38 -21.49 4.02
CA ASN A 316 10.70 -22.72 3.27
C ASN A 316 11.87 -23.53 3.86
N LYS A 317 12.47 -23.09 4.97
CA LYS A 317 13.63 -23.72 5.61
C LYS A 317 13.29 -24.61 6.80
N LYS A 318 12.00 -24.85 7.08
CA LYS A 318 11.55 -25.69 8.21
C LYS A 318 10.97 -27.02 7.76
#